data_1092b46653af85225204105f4c7e4197
#
_entry.id   1092b46653af85225204105f4c7e4197
#
_cell.length_a   1.000
_cell.length_b   1.000
_cell.length_c   1.000
_cell.angle_alpha   90.00
_cell.angle_beta   90.00
_cell.angle_gamma   90.00
#
_symmetry.space_group_name_H-M   'P 1'
#
loop_
_entity.id
_entity.type
_entity.pdbx_description
1 polymer ?
#
loop_
_entity_poly.entity_id
_entity_poly.type
_entity_poly.pdbx_seq_one_letter_code
_entity_poly.pdbx_strand_id
1 'polypeptide(L)'
;MTDGLPASSTASKQTTAAADQDQLLDHEYDGIREYDNPLPRWWVWIWAGSAVFSFAYFFHYHLGNGESVAQEYEADMQEAREASAKSSLAQPVSEESLGKLMSDAALMGDAQALFSLRCAVCHGDKAQGLIGPNLTDNAWLHGGGTLTDIYGVINEGVLAKGMPAWGKQLSPIEVRKLAAFVGTKRGTSVPGKPPEGNVVAAR
;
A
#
# COMPACT_ATOMS: atom_id res chain seq x y z
N MET A 1 15.44 62.17 82.04
CA MET A 1 15.14 60.75 82.13
C MET A 1 14.32 60.38 80.89
N THR A 2 14.96 59.97 79.81
CA THR A 2 14.27 59.57 78.59
C THR A 2 15.06 58.40 78.01
N ASP A 3 14.59 57.22 78.29
CA ASP A 3 15.20 56.00 77.81
C ASP A 3 14.98 55.83 76.29
N GLY A 4 16.08 55.75 75.57
CA GLY A 4 16.10 55.44 74.15
C GLY A 4 16.13 53.94 73.95
N LEU A 5 15.11 53.39 73.29
CA LEU A 5 15.08 52.01 72.82
C LEU A 5 15.86 51.89 71.48
N PRO A 6 16.71 50.89 71.31
CA PRO A 6 17.40 50.66 70.05
C PRO A 6 16.48 50.06 69.01
N ALA A 7 16.43 50.67 67.87
CA ALA A 7 15.74 50.12 66.66
C ALA A 7 16.43 48.84 66.17
N SER A 8 15.72 47.73 66.28
CA SER A 8 16.15 46.45 65.67
C SER A 8 16.03 46.55 64.15
N SER A 9 17.13 46.72 63.48
CA SER A 9 17.24 46.62 62.03
C SER A 9 17.22 45.14 61.63
N THR A 10 16.00 44.61 61.39
CA THR A 10 15.88 43.39 60.62
C THR A 10 16.18 43.68 59.16
N ALA A 11 17.42 43.49 58.79
CA ALA A 11 17.84 43.43 57.40
C ALA A 11 17.12 42.23 56.75
N SER A 12 16.00 42.51 56.10
CA SER A 12 15.39 41.55 55.19
C SER A 12 16.39 41.23 54.11
N LYS A 13 16.86 39.99 54.10
CA LYS A 13 17.67 39.43 53.06
C LYS A 13 16.79 39.40 51.79
N GLN A 14 16.73 40.50 51.08
CA GLN A 14 16.16 40.54 49.75
C GLN A 14 17.00 39.61 48.93
N THR A 15 16.45 38.41 48.69
CA THR A 15 16.89 37.53 47.65
C THR A 15 16.73 38.33 46.36
N THR A 16 17.78 38.91 45.90
CA THR A 16 17.90 39.43 44.56
C THR A 16 17.86 38.24 43.62
N ALA A 17 16.66 37.70 43.35
CA ALA A 17 16.37 37.23 42.03
C ALA A 17 16.60 38.49 41.17
N ALA A 18 17.78 38.61 40.59
CA ALA A 18 18.03 39.59 39.56
C ALA A 18 16.88 39.42 38.58
N ALA A 19 15.97 40.37 38.56
CA ALA A 19 15.16 40.61 37.42
C ALA A 19 16.18 40.85 36.30
N ASP A 20 16.34 39.84 35.49
CA ASP A 20 16.95 39.93 34.18
C ASP A 20 16.03 40.93 33.49
N GLN A 21 16.41 42.22 33.57
CA GLN A 21 15.60 43.27 32.98
C GLN A 21 15.81 43.11 31.51
N ASP A 22 14.74 42.77 30.82
CA ASP A 22 14.67 42.68 29.37
C ASP A 22 15.40 43.89 28.77
N GLN A 23 16.64 43.67 28.34
CA GLN A 23 17.46 44.71 27.77
C GLN A 23 17.15 44.83 26.30
N LEU A 24 16.76 46.04 25.83
CA LEU A 24 16.52 46.28 24.42
C LEU A 24 17.87 46.31 23.68
N LEU A 25 17.91 45.61 22.55
CA LEU A 25 19.04 45.67 21.62
C LEU A 25 19.15 47.08 20.98
N ASP A 26 20.34 47.46 20.60
CA ASP A 26 20.63 48.82 20.04
C ASP A 26 20.14 48.98 18.60
N HIS A 27 19.72 47.91 17.94
CA HIS A 27 19.24 47.94 16.57
C HIS A 27 17.71 47.88 16.50
N GLU A 28 17.21 48.47 15.43
CA GLU A 28 15.77 48.53 15.13
C GLU A 28 15.55 48.08 13.69
N TYR A 29 14.55 47.21 13.50
CA TYR A 29 14.12 46.75 12.18
C TYR A 29 12.66 47.18 11.94
N ASP A 30 12.43 47.98 10.96
CA ASP A 30 11.10 48.47 10.57
C ASP A 30 10.28 49.08 11.73
N GLY A 31 10.93 49.80 12.64
CA GLY A 31 10.28 50.40 13.80
C GLY A 31 10.12 49.47 15.01
N ILE A 32 10.61 48.23 14.92
CA ILE A 32 10.51 47.21 15.98
C ILE A 32 11.87 47.02 16.63
N ARG A 33 11.93 47.14 17.94
CA ARG A 33 13.10 46.85 18.77
C ARG A 33 12.89 45.53 19.50
N GLU A 34 13.94 44.74 19.57
CA GLU A 34 13.93 43.43 20.19
C GLU A 34 14.58 43.45 21.57
N TYR A 35 14.16 42.54 22.43
CA TYR A 35 14.77 42.32 23.74
C TYR A 35 15.87 41.26 23.64
N ASP A 36 16.99 41.49 24.32
CA ASP A 36 18.10 40.52 24.43
C ASP A 36 17.77 39.48 25.51
N ASN A 37 16.82 38.60 25.17
CA ASN A 37 16.40 37.53 26.05
C ASN A 37 17.06 36.20 25.68
N PRO A 38 17.63 35.47 26.65
CA PRO A 38 18.20 34.17 26.39
C PRO A 38 17.13 33.19 25.93
N LEU A 39 17.49 32.30 24.98
CA LEU A 39 16.58 31.25 24.52
C LEU A 39 16.12 30.36 25.68
N PRO A 40 14.87 29.97 25.73
CA PRO A 40 14.36 29.05 26.74
C PRO A 40 15.19 27.75 26.77
N ARG A 41 15.60 27.31 27.95
CA ARG A 41 16.46 26.12 28.12
C ARG A 41 15.85 24.86 27.50
N TRP A 42 14.54 24.67 27.60
CA TRP A 42 13.87 23.55 26.98
C TRP A 42 14.02 23.57 25.46
N TRP A 43 13.96 24.73 24.84
CA TRP A 43 14.15 24.89 23.39
C TRP A 43 15.57 24.50 22.97
N VAL A 44 16.58 24.96 23.70
CA VAL A 44 17.99 24.60 23.44
C VAL A 44 18.21 23.10 23.56
N TRP A 45 17.57 22.45 24.54
CA TRP A 45 17.66 21.00 24.68
C TRP A 45 16.99 20.24 23.53
N ILE A 46 15.84 20.70 23.04
CA ILE A 46 15.20 20.11 21.86
C ILE A 46 16.08 20.29 20.64
N TRP A 47 16.63 21.47 20.44
CA TRP A 47 17.55 21.73 19.33
C TRP A 47 18.81 20.84 19.40
N ALA A 48 19.48 20.77 20.53
CA ALA A 48 20.64 19.90 20.71
C ALA A 48 20.26 18.41 20.51
N GLY A 49 19.11 17.97 21.06
CA GLY A 49 18.60 16.61 20.87
C GLY A 49 18.30 16.30 19.40
N SER A 50 17.72 17.23 18.65
CA SER A 50 17.47 17.06 17.22
C SER A 50 18.75 16.94 16.40
N ALA A 51 19.79 17.69 16.77
CA ALA A 51 21.10 17.56 16.12
C ALA A 51 21.71 16.18 16.34
N VAL A 52 21.72 15.69 17.59
CA VAL A 52 22.21 14.35 17.91
C VAL A 52 21.38 13.27 17.19
N PHE A 53 20.05 13.41 17.20
CA PHE A 53 19.16 12.51 16.48
C PHE A 53 19.46 12.50 14.97
N SER A 54 19.68 13.67 14.36
CA SER A 54 19.99 13.78 12.93
C SER A 54 21.27 13.03 12.55
N PHE A 55 22.31 13.15 13.39
CA PHE A 55 23.53 12.36 13.18
C PHE A 55 23.26 10.86 13.28
N ALA A 56 22.60 10.41 14.34
CA ALA A 56 22.27 9.00 14.51
C ALA A 56 21.42 8.47 13.35
N TYR A 57 20.40 9.22 12.94
CA TYR A 57 19.54 8.89 11.80
C TYR A 57 20.32 8.79 10.48
N PHE A 58 21.19 9.79 10.21
CA PHE A 58 22.00 9.79 9.01
C PHE A 58 22.93 8.57 8.94
N PHE A 59 23.63 8.28 10.03
CA PHE A 59 24.53 7.12 10.08
C PHE A 59 23.75 5.80 9.97
N HIS A 60 22.57 5.70 10.57
CA HIS A 60 21.78 4.49 10.50
C HIS A 60 21.22 4.23 9.07
N TYR A 61 20.60 5.24 8.46
CA TYR A 61 19.89 5.06 7.18
C TYR A 61 20.76 5.31 5.94
N HIS A 62 21.81 6.12 6.01
CA HIS A 62 22.61 6.45 4.84
C HIS A 62 23.96 5.73 4.77
N LEU A 63 24.54 5.41 5.91
CA LEU A 63 25.85 4.73 5.98
C LEU A 63 25.75 3.35 6.64
N GLY A 64 24.68 3.06 7.37
CA GLY A 64 24.41 1.78 8.01
C GLY A 64 23.51 0.87 7.19
N ASN A 65 23.00 -0.18 7.84
CA ASN A 65 22.10 -1.17 7.24
C ASN A 65 20.61 -0.86 7.52
N GLY A 66 20.27 0.39 7.78
CA GLY A 66 18.88 0.79 7.97
C GLY A 66 18.09 0.58 6.68
N GLU A 67 17.01 -0.20 6.76
CA GLU A 67 16.13 -0.43 5.63
C GLU A 67 15.43 0.87 5.24
N SER A 68 15.36 1.15 3.94
CA SER A 68 14.58 2.27 3.45
C SER A 68 13.08 1.96 3.54
N VAL A 69 12.24 2.99 3.63
CA VAL A 69 10.77 2.84 3.62
C VAL A 69 10.28 2.03 2.43
N ALA A 70 10.95 2.12 1.28
CA ALA A 70 10.62 1.32 0.10
C ALA A 70 10.93 -0.17 0.31
N GLN A 71 12.05 -0.50 0.95
CA GLN A 71 12.41 -1.90 1.25
C GLN A 71 11.48 -2.52 2.30
N GLU A 72 11.14 -1.77 3.35
CA GLU A 72 10.16 -2.18 4.36
C GLU A 72 8.79 -2.45 3.71
N TYR A 73 8.32 -1.53 2.86
CA TYR A 73 7.08 -1.71 2.11
C TYR A 73 7.10 -2.96 1.22
N GLU A 74 8.20 -3.22 0.51
CA GLU A 74 8.31 -4.41 -0.33
C GLU A 74 8.31 -5.70 0.51
N ALA A 75 8.98 -5.69 1.66
CA ALA A 75 8.98 -6.82 2.59
C ALA A 75 7.58 -7.09 3.15
N ASP A 76 6.88 -6.07 3.61
CA ASP A 76 5.50 -6.17 4.12
C ASP A 76 4.53 -6.67 3.02
N MET A 77 4.68 -6.16 1.81
CA MET A 77 3.87 -6.61 0.67
C MET A 77 4.16 -8.05 0.29
N GLN A 78 5.41 -8.50 0.44
CA GLN A 78 5.77 -9.88 0.18
C GLN A 78 5.18 -10.82 1.23
N GLU A 79 5.25 -10.47 2.51
CA GLU A 79 4.61 -11.21 3.59
C GLU A 79 3.09 -11.28 3.41
N ALA A 80 2.44 -10.17 3.09
CA ALA A 80 1.00 -10.13 2.80
C ALA A 80 0.61 -11.01 1.61
N ARG A 81 1.43 -11.03 0.55
CA ARG A 81 1.22 -11.92 -0.62
C ARG A 81 1.36 -13.40 -0.23
N GLU A 82 2.36 -13.74 0.56
CA GLU A 82 2.57 -15.11 1.05
C GLU A 82 1.43 -15.57 1.96
N ALA A 83 0.98 -14.72 2.89
CA ALA A 83 -0.14 -15.00 3.76
C ALA A 83 -1.45 -15.17 2.95
N SER A 84 -1.68 -14.33 1.95
CA SER A 84 -2.82 -14.44 1.04
C SER A 84 -2.75 -15.72 0.20
N ALA A 85 -1.56 -16.08 -0.31
CA ALA A 85 -1.35 -17.31 -1.05
C ALA A 85 -1.63 -18.55 -0.20
N LYS A 86 -1.11 -18.58 1.04
CA LYS A 86 -1.38 -19.68 1.99
C LYS A 86 -2.86 -19.80 2.32
N SER A 87 -3.53 -18.69 2.59
CA SER A 87 -4.97 -18.65 2.84
C SER A 87 -5.78 -19.15 1.63
N SER A 88 -5.40 -18.74 0.44
CA SER A 88 -6.08 -19.16 -0.80
C SER A 88 -5.84 -20.63 -1.13
N LEU A 89 -4.67 -21.17 -0.78
CA LEU A 89 -4.35 -22.60 -0.97
C LEU A 89 -5.09 -23.49 0.03
N ALA A 90 -5.39 -22.97 1.23
CA ALA A 90 -6.15 -23.70 2.24
C ALA A 90 -7.62 -23.88 1.87
N GLN A 91 -8.17 -23.06 0.96
CA GLN A 91 -9.55 -23.18 0.49
C GLN A 91 -9.61 -24.00 -0.79
N PRO A 92 -10.53 -24.98 -0.90
CA PRO A 92 -10.74 -25.71 -2.13
C PRO A 92 -11.19 -24.76 -3.26
N VAL A 93 -10.82 -25.08 -4.49
CA VAL A 93 -11.32 -24.34 -5.66
C VAL A 93 -12.81 -24.69 -5.83
N SER A 94 -13.67 -23.71 -5.66
CA SER A 94 -15.12 -23.85 -5.79
C SER A 94 -15.72 -22.59 -6.41
N GLU A 95 -16.93 -22.71 -6.93
CA GLU A 95 -17.69 -21.56 -7.45
C GLU A 95 -17.81 -20.45 -6.43
N GLU A 96 -18.04 -20.79 -5.16
CA GLU A 96 -18.17 -19.83 -4.08
C GLU A 96 -16.84 -19.10 -3.80
N SER A 97 -15.72 -19.85 -3.71
CA SER A 97 -14.41 -19.28 -3.41
C SER A 97 -13.93 -18.38 -4.53
N LEU A 98 -14.16 -18.75 -5.79
CA LEU A 98 -13.83 -17.94 -6.96
C LEU A 98 -14.80 -16.75 -7.10
N GLY A 99 -16.08 -16.94 -6.79
CA GLY A 99 -17.08 -15.89 -6.81
C GLY A 99 -16.80 -14.76 -5.83
N LYS A 100 -16.26 -15.07 -4.65
CA LYS A 100 -15.82 -14.05 -3.67
C LYS A 100 -14.72 -13.16 -4.20
N LEU A 101 -13.80 -13.68 -5.02
CA LEU A 101 -12.74 -12.90 -5.63
C LEU A 101 -13.27 -11.86 -6.63
N MET A 102 -14.39 -12.15 -7.31
CA MET A 102 -14.99 -11.25 -8.29
C MET A 102 -15.46 -9.92 -7.68
N SER A 103 -15.80 -9.89 -6.41
CA SER A 103 -16.27 -8.69 -5.71
C SER A 103 -15.15 -7.79 -5.18
N ASP A 104 -13.90 -8.25 -5.20
CA ASP A 104 -12.74 -7.50 -4.75
C ASP A 104 -12.14 -6.69 -5.91
N ALA A 105 -12.36 -5.37 -5.88
CA ALA A 105 -11.92 -4.48 -6.95
C ALA A 105 -10.38 -4.42 -7.11
N ALA A 106 -9.63 -4.55 -6.01
CA ALA A 106 -8.17 -4.54 -6.06
C ALA A 106 -7.65 -5.81 -6.72
N LEU A 107 -8.17 -6.98 -6.33
CA LEU A 107 -7.81 -8.25 -6.95
C LEU A 107 -8.21 -8.31 -8.42
N MET A 108 -9.33 -7.70 -8.80
CA MET A 108 -9.75 -7.63 -10.20
C MET A 108 -8.87 -6.69 -11.01
N GLY A 109 -8.35 -5.60 -10.43
CA GLY A 109 -7.36 -4.74 -11.06
C GLY A 109 -6.04 -5.48 -11.35
N ASP A 110 -5.52 -6.21 -10.38
CA ASP A 110 -4.35 -7.08 -10.55
C ASP A 110 -4.57 -8.14 -11.64
N ALA A 111 -5.74 -8.78 -11.60
CA ALA A 111 -6.10 -9.81 -12.57
C ALA A 111 -6.21 -9.24 -14.00
N GLN A 112 -6.74 -8.03 -14.14
CA GLN A 112 -6.79 -7.34 -15.43
C GLN A 112 -5.39 -7.04 -15.97
N ALA A 113 -4.50 -6.54 -15.14
CA ALA A 113 -3.11 -6.29 -15.54
C ALA A 113 -2.42 -7.58 -15.97
N LEU A 114 -2.59 -8.66 -15.22
CA LEU A 114 -2.04 -9.98 -15.56
C LEU A 114 -2.66 -10.55 -16.84
N PHE A 115 -3.96 -10.39 -17.04
CA PHE A 115 -4.67 -10.79 -18.26
C PHE A 115 -4.12 -10.05 -19.48
N SER A 116 -3.96 -8.73 -19.40
CA SER A 116 -3.40 -7.92 -20.47
C SER A 116 -1.98 -8.35 -20.84
N LEU A 117 -1.18 -8.74 -19.85
CA LEU A 117 0.21 -9.16 -20.06
C LEU A 117 0.32 -10.57 -20.64
N ARG A 118 -0.55 -11.51 -20.29
CA ARG A 118 -0.39 -12.95 -20.59
C ARG A 118 -1.45 -13.52 -21.52
N CYS A 119 -2.66 -12.99 -21.50
CA CYS A 119 -3.80 -13.58 -22.16
C CYS A 119 -4.29 -12.77 -23.37
N ALA A 120 -4.16 -11.45 -23.31
CA ALA A 120 -4.70 -10.53 -24.31
C ALA A 120 -4.12 -10.75 -25.72
N VAL A 121 -2.89 -11.23 -25.84
CA VAL A 121 -2.27 -11.56 -27.14
C VAL A 121 -3.12 -12.53 -27.96
N CYS A 122 -3.83 -13.44 -27.29
CA CYS A 122 -4.72 -14.40 -27.94
C CYS A 122 -6.21 -14.06 -27.80
N HIS A 123 -6.61 -13.53 -26.62
CA HIS A 123 -8.01 -13.30 -26.30
C HIS A 123 -8.49 -11.86 -26.51
N GLY A 124 -7.56 -10.93 -26.84
CA GLY A 124 -7.84 -9.49 -26.95
C GLY A 124 -7.91 -8.79 -25.60
N ASP A 125 -7.62 -7.48 -25.56
CA ASP A 125 -7.56 -6.69 -24.33
C ASP A 125 -8.90 -6.61 -23.58
N LYS A 126 -10.01 -6.76 -24.33
CA LYS A 126 -11.37 -6.80 -23.77
C LYS A 126 -11.91 -8.24 -23.67
N ALA A 127 -11.05 -9.25 -23.83
CA ALA A 127 -11.40 -10.65 -23.87
C ALA A 127 -12.37 -11.03 -25.02
N GLN A 128 -12.45 -10.20 -26.06
CA GLN A 128 -13.35 -10.36 -27.20
C GLN A 128 -12.95 -11.44 -28.22
N GLY A 129 -11.80 -12.08 -27.98
CA GLY A 129 -11.25 -13.09 -28.89
C GLY A 129 -10.50 -12.49 -30.09
N LEU A 130 -9.33 -13.10 -30.39
CA LEU A 130 -8.53 -12.85 -31.58
C LEU A 130 -8.12 -14.20 -32.18
N ILE A 131 -6.96 -14.74 -31.78
CA ILE A 131 -6.52 -16.09 -32.10
C ILE A 131 -7.32 -17.08 -31.24
N GLY A 132 -7.41 -16.80 -29.94
CA GLY A 132 -8.21 -17.54 -28.98
C GLY A 132 -9.73 -17.22 -29.11
N PRO A 133 -10.58 -17.99 -28.45
CA PRO A 133 -12.02 -17.75 -28.45
C PRO A 133 -12.40 -16.45 -27.72
N ASN A 134 -13.58 -15.95 -28.04
CA ASN A 134 -14.23 -14.88 -27.30
C ASN A 134 -14.61 -15.41 -25.89
N LEU A 135 -14.22 -14.67 -24.85
CA LEU A 135 -14.50 -15.02 -23.44
C LEU A 135 -15.64 -14.16 -22.87
N THR A 136 -16.22 -13.29 -23.70
CA THR A 136 -17.28 -12.37 -23.28
C THR A 136 -18.69 -12.84 -23.63
N ASP A 137 -18.79 -13.86 -24.45
CA ASP A 137 -20.09 -14.47 -24.83
C ASP A 137 -20.48 -15.62 -23.88
N ASN A 138 -21.58 -16.31 -24.23
CA ASN A 138 -22.07 -17.46 -23.47
C ASN A 138 -21.76 -18.79 -24.16
N ALA A 139 -20.89 -18.83 -25.18
CA ALA A 139 -20.50 -20.05 -25.86
C ALA A 139 -19.13 -20.53 -25.37
N TRP A 140 -19.06 -21.77 -24.92
CA TRP A 140 -17.84 -22.33 -24.32
C TRP A 140 -17.41 -23.58 -25.01
N LEU A 141 -16.12 -23.65 -25.40
CA LEU A 141 -15.52 -24.81 -26.04
C LEU A 141 -15.17 -25.91 -25.03
N HIS A 142 -14.86 -25.51 -23.80
CA HIS A 142 -14.44 -26.44 -22.75
C HIS A 142 -15.24 -26.17 -21.47
N GLY A 143 -15.86 -27.22 -20.93
CA GLY A 143 -16.72 -27.13 -19.76
C GLY A 143 -18.05 -26.40 -19.99
N GLY A 144 -18.76 -26.08 -18.91
CA GLY A 144 -20.03 -25.35 -18.89
C GLY A 144 -19.88 -23.85 -18.63
N GLY A 145 -18.66 -23.30 -18.71
CA GLY A 145 -18.39 -21.90 -18.41
C GLY A 145 -18.58 -21.54 -16.94
N THR A 146 -18.55 -22.49 -16.03
CA THR A 146 -18.50 -22.24 -14.60
C THR A 146 -17.12 -21.65 -14.21
N LEU A 147 -17.01 -21.00 -13.06
CA LEU A 147 -15.71 -20.48 -12.62
C LEU A 147 -14.69 -21.59 -12.41
N THR A 148 -15.15 -22.73 -11.95
CA THR A 148 -14.33 -23.95 -11.78
C THR A 148 -13.87 -24.53 -13.11
N ASP A 149 -14.72 -24.52 -14.14
CA ASP A 149 -14.31 -24.91 -15.49
C ASP A 149 -13.27 -23.94 -16.07
N ILE A 150 -13.52 -22.64 -15.95
CA ILE A 150 -12.59 -21.60 -16.40
C ILE A 150 -11.25 -21.75 -15.70
N TYR A 151 -11.27 -21.97 -14.38
CA TYR A 151 -10.06 -22.24 -13.60
C TYR A 151 -9.32 -23.47 -14.14
N GLY A 152 -10.01 -24.57 -14.34
CA GLY A 152 -9.43 -25.82 -14.87
C GLY A 152 -8.76 -25.60 -16.23
N VAL A 153 -9.45 -24.93 -17.15
CA VAL A 153 -8.90 -24.63 -18.48
C VAL A 153 -7.66 -23.71 -18.41
N ILE A 154 -7.66 -22.71 -17.55
CA ILE A 154 -6.48 -21.86 -17.36
C ILE A 154 -5.33 -22.66 -16.74
N ASN A 155 -5.63 -23.45 -15.71
CA ASN A 155 -4.64 -24.24 -14.98
C ASN A 155 -3.95 -25.29 -15.86
N GLU A 156 -4.74 -26.06 -16.60
CA GLU A 156 -4.28 -27.22 -17.39
C GLU A 156 -3.88 -26.82 -18.82
N GLY A 157 -4.44 -25.72 -19.32
CA GLY A 157 -4.26 -25.26 -20.68
C GLY A 157 -5.01 -26.12 -21.70
N VAL A 158 -4.90 -25.75 -22.95
CA VAL A 158 -5.38 -26.52 -24.12
C VAL A 158 -4.24 -26.62 -25.12
N LEU A 159 -3.25 -27.43 -24.80
CA LEU A 159 -1.98 -27.51 -25.56
C LEU A 159 -2.21 -27.81 -27.05
N ALA A 160 -3.17 -28.68 -27.37
CA ALA A 160 -3.53 -29.03 -28.75
C ALA A 160 -4.07 -27.82 -29.56
N LYS A 161 -4.49 -26.74 -28.88
CA LYS A 161 -4.98 -25.49 -29.49
C LYS A 161 -4.04 -24.30 -29.25
N GLY A 162 -2.86 -24.55 -28.69
CA GLY A 162 -1.84 -23.53 -28.45
C GLY A 162 -1.99 -22.74 -27.14
N MET A 163 -2.97 -23.07 -26.28
CA MET A 163 -3.09 -22.46 -24.96
C MET A 163 -2.20 -23.21 -23.96
N PRO A 164 -1.17 -22.55 -23.37
CA PRO A 164 -0.29 -23.20 -22.40
C PRO A 164 -0.99 -23.48 -21.09
N ALA A 165 -0.46 -24.46 -20.32
CA ALA A 165 -0.87 -24.74 -18.96
C ALA A 165 -0.33 -23.66 -18.02
N TRP A 166 -1.14 -22.67 -17.72
CA TRP A 166 -0.73 -21.53 -16.90
C TRP A 166 -0.48 -21.91 -15.43
N GLY A 167 -1.10 -22.97 -14.91
CA GLY A 167 -0.81 -23.47 -13.57
C GLY A 167 0.63 -23.92 -13.33
N LYS A 168 1.43 -24.09 -14.41
CA LYS A 168 2.87 -24.36 -14.32
C LYS A 168 3.74 -23.11 -14.30
N GLN A 169 3.19 -21.95 -14.65
CA GLN A 169 3.90 -20.70 -14.83
C GLN A 169 3.46 -19.59 -13.85
N LEU A 170 2.24 -19.69 -13.38
CA LEU A 170 1.60 -18.75 -12.47
C LEU A 170 1.36 -19.41 -11.10
N SER A 171 1.36 -18.61 -10.07
CA SER A 171 0.98 -19.07 -8.74
C SER A 171 -0.51 -19.48 -8.70
N PRO A 172 -0.92 -20.38 -7.80
CA PRO A 172 -2.32 -20.81 -7.69
C PRO A 172 -3.29 -19.66 -7.46
N ILE A 173 -2.88 -18.60 -6.76
CA ILE A 173 -3.73 -17.42 -6.54
C ILE A 173 -3.89 -16.60 -7.82
N GLU A 174 -2.86 -16.47 -8.64
CA GLU A 174 -2.96 -15.79 -9.92
C GLU A 174 -3.90 -16.50 -10.89
N VAL A 175 -3.85 -17.83 -10.94
CA VAL A 175 -4.79 -18.62 -11.74
C VAL A 175 -6.23 -18.42 -11.24
N ARG A 176 -6.47 -18.39 -9.93
CA ARG A 176 -7.79 -18.11 -9.35
C ARG A 176 -8.27 -16.69 -9.68
N LYS A 177 -7.40 -15.69 -9.56
CA LYS A 177 -7.71 -14.29 -9.93
C LYS A 177 -8.09 -14.18 -11.41
N LEU A 178 -7.35 -14.84 -12.30
CA LEU A 178 -7.66 -14.87 -13.73
C LEU A 178 -8.99 -15.56 -14.03
N ALA A 179 -9.28 -16.69 -13.38
CA ALA A 179 -10.57 -17.37 -13.54
C ALA A 179 -11.74 -16.48 -13.08
N ALA A 180 -11.60 -15.82 -11.94
CA ALA A 180 -12.57 -14.85 -11.44
C ALA A 180 -12.74 -13.68 -12.43
N PHE A 181 -11.64 -13.11 -12.93
CA PHE A 181 -11.67 -12.01 -13.91
C PHE A 181 -12.39 -12.41 -15.20
N VAL A 182 -12.05 -13.55 -15.78
CA VAL A 182 -12.74 -14.06 -16.98
C VAL A 182 -14.24 -14.27 -16.67
N GLY A 183 -14.56 -14.78 -15.48
CA GLY A 183 -15.94 -14.89 -15.02
C GLY A 183 -16.72 -13.57 -15.01
N THR A 184 -16.05 -12.43 -14.72
CA THR A 184 -16.67 -11.10 -14.79
C THR A 184 -16.96 -10.65 -16.24
N LYS A 185 -16.23 -11.20 -17.22
CA LYS A 185 -16.43 -10.86 -18.64
C LYS A 185 -17.52 -11.67 -19.30
N ARG A 186 -17.83 -12.85 -18.79
CA ARG A 186 -18.85 -13.73 -19.33
C ARG A 186 -20.20 -13.01 -19.45
N GLY A 187 -20.85 -13.10 -20.62
CA GLY A 187 -22.15 -12.50 -20.87
C GLY A 187 -22.13 -11.01 -21.18
N THR A 188 -20.96 -10.36 -21.17
CA THR A 188 -20.85 -8.92 -21.56
C THR A 188 -20.94 -8.69 -23.06
N SER A 189 -20.80 -9.74 -23.88
CA SER A 189 -21.02 -9.76 -25.33
C SER A 189 -20.27 -8.65 -26.08
N VAL A 190 -18.99 -8.49 -25.80
CA VAL A 190 -18.15 -7.50 -26.50
C VAL A 190 -17.95 -7.95 -27.94
N PRO A 191 -18.14 -7.06 -28.94
CA PRO A 191 -17.93 -7.37 -30.36
C PRO A 191 -16.50 -7.88 -30.61
N GLY A 192 -16.38 -9.04 -31.25
CA GLY A 192 -15.08 -9.67 -31.51
C GLY A 192 -15.26 -10.95 -32.32
N LYS A 193 -14.49 -11.98 -31.97
CA LYS A 193 -14.58 -13.28 -32.64
C LYS A 193 -15.98 -13.86 -32.43
N PRO A 194 -16.58 -14.47 -33.46
CA PRO A 194 -17.88 -15.13 -33.33
C PRO A 194 -17.89 -16.17 -32.21
N PRO A 195 -19.06 -16.40 -31.57
CA PRO A 195 -19.20 -17.42 -30.53
C PRO A 195 -18.78 -18.80 -31.02
N GLU A 196 -17.99 -19.53 -30.25
CA GLU A 196 -17.50 -20.87 -30.54
C GLU A 196 -17.82 -21.83 -29.40
N GLY A 197 -18.38 -22.97 -29.69
CA GLY A 197 -18.70 -24.03 -28.71
C GLY A 197 -20.16 -24.10 -28.34
N ASN A 198 -20.45 -24.66 -27.16
CA ASN A 198 -21.79 -24.86 -26.67
C ASN A 198 -22.32 -23.62 -25.95
N VAL A 199 -23.53 -23.19 -26.33
CA VAL A 199 -24.18 -22.08 -25.62
C VAL A 199 -24.66 -22.56 -24.26
N VAL A 200 -24.23 -21.87 -23.21
CA VAL A 200 -24.65 -22.17 -21.85
C VAL A 200 -25.59 -21.06 -21.34
N ALA A 201 -26.41 -21.38 -20.35
CA ALA A 201 -27.34 -20.43 -19.78
C ALA A 201 -26.59 -19.18 -19.25
N ALA A 202 -27.21 -18.01 -19.42
CA ALA A 202 -26.72 -16.79 -18.78
C ALA A 202 -26.72 -16.98 -17.26
N ARG A 203 -25.74 -16.36 -16.60
CA ARG A 203 -25.59 -16.44 -15.16
C ARG A 203 -26.48 -15.42 -14.46
#